data_d46482454aff83002a72b0d5e71cd69f
#
_entry.id   d46482454aff83002a72b0d5e71cd69f
#
_cell.length_a   1.000
_cell.length_b   1.000
_cell.length_c   1.000
_cell.angle_alpha   90.00
_cell.angle_beta   90.00
_cell.angle_gamma   90.00
#
_symmetry.space_group_name_H-M   'P 1'
#
loop_
_entity.id
_entity.type
_entity.pdbx_description
1 polymer ?
#
loop_
_entity_poly.entity_id
_entity_poly.type
_entity_poly.pdbx_seq_one_letter_code
_entity_poly.pdbx_strand_id
1 'polypeptide(L)'
;MNDGGARTTGRPTLLLLHGMGATSEVWLPWAPLLRRRWAGRWLAPDLAGHGTSPPLPAYSFTALAAQVAAALAPGDRLIVLGHSLGGVVGLTLAARGARLPVTAVVGLGIKAVWSAAELAKTRELAARPVAWYPTRDEAAQRYLRVSGLAGLVAPDDPRVTAGLREVDGRWRLAMDPGAFAVGEPDLAALVAASEVPVLLARGEHDPLVTDGQLQRYGVPVATLSGLGHNAHVEDPEAVLALVETYR
;
A
#
# COMPACT_ATOMS: atom_id res chain seq x y z
N MET A 1 -9.20 10.15 2.09
CA MET A 1 -8.43 9.64 3.26
C MET A 1 -9.40 9.05 4.24
N ASN A 2 -9.23 7.78 4.57
CA ASN A 2 -9.97 7.13 5.64
C ASN A 2 -9.20 7.30 6.95
N ASP A 3 -9.90 7.52 8.04
CA ASP A 3 -9.30 7.62 9.36
C ASP A 3 -10.25 7.14 10.46
N GLY A 4 -9.71 6.93 11.64
CA GLY A 4 -10.47 6.55 12.82
C GLY A 4 -9.62 6.55 14.08
N GLY A 5 -10.28 6.37 15.22
CA GLY A 5 -9.68 6.44 16.54
C GLY A 5 -9.34 7.86 16.97
N ALA A 6 -9.16 8.06 18.27
CA ALA A 6 -8.75 9.34 18.84
C ALA A 6 -7.23 9.48 18.88
N ARG A 7 -6.72 10.70 18.75
CA ARG A 7 -5.34 11.01 19.13
C ARG A 7 -5.19 10.78 20.63
N THR A 8 -4.35 9.85 21.01
CA THR A 8 -4.05 9.56 22.42
C THR A 8 -2.60 9.95 22.68
N THR A 9 -2.38 10.82 23.64
CA THR A 9 -1.04 11.28 24.01
C THR A 9 -0.13 10.07 24.30
N GLY A 10 1.03 10.04 23.64
CA GLY A 10 2.04 9.01 23.76
C GLY A 10 1.83 7.73 22.92
N ARG A 11 0.69 7.58 22.23
CA ARG A 11 0.45 6.44 21.35
C ARG A 11 0.71 6.80 19.88
N PRO A 12 1.36 5.90 19.10
CA PRO A 12 1.60 6.15 17.70
C PRO A 12 0.30 6.08 16.89
N THR A 13 0.24 6.86 15.82
CA THR A 13 -0.76 6.74 14.76
C THR A 13 -0.36 5.61 13.82
N LEU A 14 -1.29 4.71 13.50
CA LEU A 14 -1.07 3.67 12.50
C LEU A 14 -1.36 4.24 11.11
N LEU A 15 -0.33 4.29 10.27
CA LEU A 15 -0.44 4.70 8.87
C LEU A 15 -0.54 3.45 7.98
N LEU A 16 -1.65 3.32 7.25
CA LEU A 16 -1.97 2.19 6.39
C LEU A 16 -1.85 2.59 4.92
N LEU A 17 -0.90 2.02 4.19
CA LEU A 17 -0.63 2.37 2.80
C LEU A 17 -0.95 1.21 1.87
N HIS A 18 -1.82 1.45 0.89
CA HIS A 18 -2.30 0.44 -0.06
C HIS A 18 -1.28 0.14 -1.18
N GLY A 19 -1.49 -0.97 -1.90
CA GLY A 19 -0.70 -1.40 -3.04
C GLY A 19 -1.12 -0.72 -4.36
N MET A 20 -0.35 -1.00 -5.42
CA MET A 20 -0.63 -0.52 -6.77
C MET A 20 -2.03 -0.91 -7.22
N GLY A 21 -2.78 0.03 -7.78
CA GLY A 21 -4.12 -0.18 -8.31
C GLY A 21 -5.24 -0.27 -7.27
N ALA A 22 -4.92 -0.40 -5.99
CA ALA A 22 -5.90 -0.37 -4.90
C ALA A 22 -6.21 1.07 -4.46
N THR A 23 -7.06 1.22 -3.46
CA THR A 23 -7.38 2.50 -2.79
C THR A 23 -7.34 2.31 -1.28
N SER A 24 -7.45 3.41 -0.52
CA SER A 24 -7.56 3.38 0.94
C SER A 24 -8.72 2.51 1.46
N GLU A 25 -9.73 2.27 0.62
CA GLU A 25 -10.90 1.46 0.98
C GLU A 25 -10.58 -0.02 1.27
N VAL A 26 -9.42 -0.54 0.83
CA VAL A 26 -8.99 -1.89 1.20
C VAL A 26 -8.80 -2.06 2.70
N TRP A 27 -8.61 -0.95 3.43
CA TRP A 27 -8.43 -0.92 4.88
C TRP A 27 -9.73 -0.71 5.66
N LEU A 28 -10.87 -0.41 5.01
CA LEU A 28 -12.14 -0.21 5.71
C LEU A 28 -12.59 -1.40 6.57
N PRO A 29 -12.46 -2.66 6.11
CA PRO A 29 -12.78 -3.83 6.94
C PRO A 29 -11.94 -3.93 8.22
N TRP A 30 -10.82 -3.20 8.30
CA TRP A 30 -9.98 -3.11 9.49
C TRP A 30 -10.58 -2.24 10.60
N ALA A 31 -11.49 -1.32 10.29
CA ALA A 31 -12.02 -0.37 11.27
C ALA A 31 -12.65 -1.04 12.52
N PRO A 32 -13.46 -2.10 12.44
CA PRO A 32 -13.95 -2.82 13.62
C PRO A 32 -12.83 -3.49 14.41
N LEU A 33 -11.83 -4.05 13.72
CA LEU A 33 -10.66 -4.69 14.34
C LEU A 33 -9.80 -3.64 15.07
N LEU A 34 -9.51 -2.52 14.43
CA LEU A 34 -8.73 -1.42 15.01
C LEU A 34 -9.42 -0.80 16.22
N ARG A 35 -10.75 -0.66 16.22
CA ARG A 35 -11.47 -0.20 17.42
C ARG A 35 -11.29 -1.11 18.63
N ARG A 36 -11.11 -2.41 18.42
CA ARG A 36 -10.92 -3.38 19.51
C ARG A 36 -9.46 -3.50 19.94
N ARG A 37 -8.53 -3.47 18.99
CA ARG A 37 -7.14 -3.86 19.20
C ARG A 37 -6.14 -2.71 19.11
N TRP A 38 -6.49 -1.61 18.44
CA TRP A 38 -5.61 -0.44 18.28
C TRP A 38 -6.16 0.76 19.05
N ALA A 39 -5.59 1.06 20.22
CA ALA A 39 -6.10 2.13 21.07
C ALA A 39 -5.62 3.54 20.67
N GLY A 40 -5.11 3.71 19.44
CA GLY A 40 -4.63 4.97 18.87
C GLY A 40 -5.40 5.35 17.60
N ARG A 41 -4.99 6.48 17.00
CA ARG A 41 -5.46 6.91 15.69
C ARG A 41 -4.91 6.00 14.59
N TRP A 42 -5.66 5.86 13.51
CA TRP A 42 -5.18 5.28 12.26
C TRP A 42 -5.55 6.17 11.08
N LEU A 43 -4.74 6.14 10.04
CA LEU A 43 -4.90 6.90 8.81
C LEU A 43 -4.63 5.98 7.62
N ALA A 44 -5.49 6.05 6.61
CA ALA A 44 -5.30 5.37 5.34
C ALA A 44 -5.55 6.36 4.20
N PRO A 45 -4.51 7.04 3.68
CA PRO A 45 -4.64 7.90 2.51
C PRO A 45 -4.68 7.09 1.22
N ASP A 46 -5.34 7.64 0.19
CA ASP A 46 -5.08 7.23 -1.18
C ASP A 46 -3.69 7.74 -1.60
N LEU A 47 -2.85 6.89 -2.14
CA LEU A 47 -1.60 7.29 -2.77
C LEU A 47 -1.89 8.12 -4.02
N ALA A 48 -1.03 9.08 -4.34
CA ALA A 48 -1.24 9.93 -5.51
C ALA A 48 -1.51 9.10 -6.78
N GLY A 49 -2.45 9.57 -7.58
CA GLY A 49 -2.92 8.87 -8.77
C GLY A 49 -3.84 7.68 -8.50
N HIS A 50 -4.27 7.46 -7.25
CA HIS A 50 -5.22 6.42 -6.89
C HIS A 50 -6.41 7.00 -6.13
N GLY A 51 -7.58 6.35 -6.26
CA GLY A 51 -8.77 6.72 -5.53
C GLY A 51 -9.14 8.19 -5.75
N THR A 52 -9.18 8.96 -4.67
CA THR A 52 -9.50 10.39 -4.67
C THR A 52 -8.26 11.30 -4.74
N SER A 53 -7.06 10.74 -4.61
CA SER A 53 -5.82 11.51 -4.67
C SER A 53 -5.47 11.91 -6.11
N PRO A 54 -5.12 13.19 -6.35
CA PRO A 54 -4.75 13.65 -7.69
C PRO A 54 -3.49 12.94 -8.22
N PRO A 55 -3.33 12.86 -9.56
CA PRO A 55 -2.12 12.34 -10.16
C PRO A 55 -0.92 13.25 -9.92
N LEU A 56 0.28 12.69 -10.08
CA LEU A 56 1.54 13.44 -10.05
C LEU A 56 2.04 13.70 -11.48
N PRO A 57 2.76 14.80 -11.70
CA PRO A 57 3.41 15.05 -12.99
C PRO A 57 4.46 13.98 -13.34
N ALA A 58 5.09 13.39 -12.35
CA ALA A 58 6.02 12.27 -12.47
C ALA A 58 5.96 11.41 -11.19
N TYR A 59 5.97 10.11 -11.36
CA TYR A 59 5.89 9.17 -10.24
C TYR A 59 7.27 8.67 -9.84
N SER A 60 7.55 8.76 -8.54
CA SER A 60 8.67 8.12 -7.86
C SER A 60 8.25 7.78 -6.43
N PHE A 61 8.96 6.88 -5.76
CA PHE A 61 8.70 6.56 -4.35
C PHE A 61 8.84 7.79 -3.46
N THR A 62 9.82 8.66 -3.73
CA THR A 62 10.01 9.93 -3.02
C THR A 62 8.83 10.89 -3.22
N ALA A 63 8.30 11.01 -4.43
CA ALA A 63 7.16 11.89 -4.72
C ALA A 63 5.88 11.37 -4.04
N LEU A 64 5.65 10.05 -4.05
CA LEU A 64 4.55 9.41 -3.32
C LEU A 64 4.69 9.61 -1.80
N ALA A 65 5.88 9.41 -1.25
CA ALA A 65 6.15 9.64 0.16
C ALA A 65 5.94 11.12 0.55
N ALA A 66 6.35 12.07 -0.28
CA ALA A 66 6.12 13.49 -0.05
C ALA A 66 4.63 13.85 -0.04
N GLN A 67 3.84 13.26 -0.94
CA GLN A 67 2.38 13.43 -0.96
C GLN A 67 1.73 12.88 0.32
N VAL A 68 2.14 11.71 0.78
CA VAL A 68 1.66 11.15 2.05
C VAL A 68 2.06 12.03 3.22
N ALA A 69 3.32 12.47 3.26
CA ALA A 69 3.84 13.35 4.31
C ALA A 69 3.06 14.67 4.44
N ALA A 70 2.68 15.27 3.31
CA ALA A 70 1.90 16.51 3.28
C ALA A 70 0.48 16.36 3.86
N ALA A 71 -0.05 15.14 3.92
CA ALA A 71 -1.36 14.84 4.49
C ALA A 71 -1.32 14.52 5.99
N LEU A 72 -0.12 14.41 6.59
CA LEU A 72 0.07 14.08 8.00
C LEU A 72 0.11 15.35 8.86
N ALA A 73 -0.46 15.26 10.05
CA ALA A 73 -0.39 16.36 11.01
C ALA A 73 1.00 16.38 11.71
N PRO A 74 1.54 17.57 12.00
CA PRO A 74 2.78 17.68 12.76
C PRO A 74 2.69 16.97 14.12
N GLY A 75 3.76 16.26 14.50
CA GLY A 75 3.88 15.62 15.81
C GLY A 75 3.23 14.25 15.94
N ASP A 76 2.63 13.69 14.87
CA ASP A 76 2.17 12.30 14.88
C ASP A 76 3.36 11.34 14.86
N ARG A 77 3.56 10.57 15.93
CA ARG A 77 4.46 9.40 15.89
C ARG A 77 3.78 8.31 15.06
N LEU A 78 4.48 7.73 14.10
CA LEU A 78 3.90 6.85 13.10
C LEU A 78 4.46 5.43 13.21
N ILE A 79 3.59 4.44 13.23
CA ILE A 79 3.91 3.08 12.80
C ILE A 79 3.30 2.91 11.41
N VAL A 80 4.11 2.49 10.44
CA VAL A 80 3.65 2.34 9.05
C VAL A 80 3.45 0.87 8.74
N LEU A 81 2.26 0.51 8.27
CA LEU A 81 1.99 -0.75 7.59
C LEU A 81 1.72 -0.44 6.12
N GLY A 82 2.60 -0.87 5.25
CA GLY A 82 2.44 -0.67 3.81
C GLY A 82 2.38 -1.98 3.05
N HIS A 83 1.39 -2.12 2.17
CA HIS A 83 1.27 -3.25 1.26
C HIS A 83 1.92 -2.94 -0.08
N SER A 84 2.78 -3.83 -0.58
CA SER A 84 3.39 -3.77 -1.91
C SER A 84 3.99 -2.38 -2.19
N LEU A 85 3.47 -1.59 -3.14
CA LEU A 85 3.85 -0.19 -3.38
C LEU A 85 3.86 0.64 -2.09
N GLY A 86 2.81 0.52 -1.27
CA GLY A 86 2.69 1.23 0.01
C GLY A 86 3.78 0.85 1.00
N GLY A 87 4.29 -0.38 0.95
CA GLY A 87 5.43 -0.82 1.75
C GLY A 87 6.72 -0.09 1.39
N VAL A 88 6.97 0.09 0.09
CA VAL A 88 8.13 0.87 -0.40
C VAL A 88 8.00 2.35 -0.02
N VAL A 89 6.78 2.91 -0.16
CA VAL A 89 6.50 4.28 0.30
C VAL A 89 6.74 4.41 1.80
N GLY A 90 6.33 3.42 2.60
CA GLY A 90 6.58 3.38 4.04
C GLY A 90 8.08 3.39 4.39
N LEU A 91 8.89 2.59 3.71
CA LEU A 91 10.35 2.60 3.85
C LEU A 91 10.96 3.96 3.44
N THR A 92 10.43 4.57 2.38
CA THR A 92 10.88 5.91 1.94
C THR A 92 10.56 6.98 2.97
N LEU A 93 9.41 6.90 3.66
CA LEU A 93 9.04 7.80 4.77
C LEU A 93 9.94 7.64 5.99
N ALA A 94 10.48 6.44 6.23
CA ALA A 94 11.36 6.13 7.34
C ALA A 94 12.85 6.37 7.04
N ALA A 95 13.20 6.64 5.78
CA ALA A 95 14.58 6.87 5.39
C ALA A 95 15.13 8.15 6.02
N ARG A 96 16.43 8.14 6.32
CA ARG A 96 17.16 9.27 6.91
C ARG A 96 16.90 10.55 6.12
N GLY A 97 16.51 11.62 6.81
CA GLY A 97 16.23 12.92 6.21
C GLY A 97 14.76 13.17 5.86
N ALA A 98 13.88 12.20 5.97
CA ALA A 98 12.44 12.38 5.72
C ALA A 98 11.73 13.27 6.75
N ARG A 99 12.38 13.58 7.89
CA ARG A 99 11.89 14.46 8.98
C ARG A 99 10.51 14.08 9.56
N LEU A 100 10.08 12.87 9.33
CA LEU A 100 8.83 12.35 9.89
C LEU A 100 9.12 11.48 11.10
N PRO A 101 8.30 11.55 12.13
CA PRO A 101 8.48 10.75 13.34
C PRO A 101 7.97 9.32 13.15
N VAL A 102 8.43 8.64 12.11
CA VAL A 102 8.21 7.20 11.93
C VAL A 102 8.96 6.46 13.03
N THR A 103 8.32 5.48 13.66
CA THR A 103 8.91 4.70 14.77
C THR A 103 9.08 3.22 14.41
N ALA A 104 8.37 2.71 13.40
CA ALA A 104 8.56 1.38 12.83
C ALA A 104 7.90 1.29 11.45
N VAL A 105 8.38 0.37 10.62
CA VAL A 105 7.78 0.03 9.32
C VAL A 105 7.56 -1.47 9.21
N VAL A 106 6.33 -1.86 8.83
CA VAL A 106 6.00 -3.22 8.38
C VAL A 106 5.69 -3.15 6.89
N GLY A 107 6.58 -3.71 6.07
CA GLY A 107 6.42 -3.81 4.62
C GLY A 107 5.88 -5.17 4.24
N LEU A 108 4.63 -5.25 3.82
CA LEU A 108 3.92 -6.48 3.46
C LEU A 108 3.90 -6.69 1.96
N GLY A 109 4.35 -7.86 1.47
CA GLY A 109 4.24 -8.24 0.06
C GLY A 109 5.06 -7.37 -0.90
N ILE A 110 6.19 -6.81 -0.44
CA ILE A 110 7.04 -5.98 -1.30
C ILE A 110 7.78 -6.88 -2.29
N LYS A 111 7.58 -6.65 -3.59
CA LYS A 111 8.33 -7.33 -4.64
C LYS A 111 9.80 -6.90 -4.59
N ALA A 112 10.69 -7.87 -4.36
CA ALA A 112 12.11 -7.64 -4.11
C ALA A 112 13.00 -7.81 -5.34
N VAL A 113 12.52 -8.51 -6.37
CA VAL A 113 13.29 -8.81 -7.59
C VAL A 113 12.45 -8.49 -8.82
N TRP A 114 13.03 -7.75 -9.73
CA TRP A 114 12.40 -7.31 -10.98
C TRP A 114 13.21 -7.75 -12.18
N SER A 115 12.58 -8.38 -13.15
CA SER A 115 13.22 -8.67 -14.43
C SER A 115 13.12 -7.46 -15.36
N ALA A 116 14.03 -7.40 -16.34
CA ALA A 116 13.98 -6.37 -17.37
C ALA A 116 12.64 -6.37 -18.14
N ALA A 117 12.04 -7.55 -18.36
CA ALA A 117 10.75 -7.68 -19.02
C ALA A 117 9.60 -7.08 -18.19
N GLU A 118 9.60 -7.30 -16.88
CA GLU A 118 8.60 -6.70 -15.98
C GLU A 118 8.74 -5.18 -15.93
N LEU A 119 9.95 -4.65 -15.84
CA LEU A 119 10.20 -3.21 -15.88
C LEU A 119 9.82 -2.59 -17.23
N ALA A 120 10.04 -3.28 -18.35
CA ALA A 120 9.55 -2.85 -19.65
C ALA A 120 8.03 -2.83 -19.68
N LYS A 121 7.38 -3.84 -19.10
CA LYS A 121 5.91 -3.93 -19.03
C LYS A 121 5.31 -2.81 -18.18
N THR A 122 5.91 -2.47 -17.04
CA THR A 122 5.41 -1.34 -16.22
C THR A 122 5.52 -0.02 -16.97
N ARG A 123 6.62 0.23 -17.71
CA ARG A 123 6.76 1.41 -18.57
C ARG A 123 5.73 1.46 -19.69
N GLU A 124 5.46 0.32 -20.34
CA GLU A 124 4.42 0.20 -21.34
C GLU A 124 3.03 0.55 -20.75
N LEU A 125 2.71 0.01 -19.58
CA LEU A 125 1.44 0.28 -18.89
C LEU A 125 1.31 1.77 -18.53
N ALA A 126 2.39 2.38 -18.04
CA ALA A 126 2.41 3.79 -17.69
C ALA A 126 2.19 4.73 -18.88
N ALA A 127 2.64 4.34 -20.06
CA ALA A 127 2.49 5.12 -21.30
C ALA A 127 1.10 4.97 -21.96
N ARG A 128 0.26 4.05 -21.47
CA ARG A 128 -1.07 3.84 -22.03
C ARG A 128 -2.01 4.98 -21.66
N PRO A 129 -2.89 5.38 -22.57
CA PRO A 129 -3.99 6.29 -22.20
C PRO A 129 -4.92 5.60 -21.19
N VAL A 130 -5.68 6.41 -20.47
CA VAL A 130 -6.73 5.93 -19.57
C VAL A 130 -7.70 5.04 -20.35
N ALA A 131 -7.86 3.80 -19.90
CA ALA A 131 -8.81 2.86 -20.48
C ALA A 131 -10.24 3.16 -20.02
N TRP A 132 -11.17 3.19 -20.96
CA TRP A 132 -12.59 3.40 -20.73
C TRP A 132 -13.39 2.14 -21.01
N TYR A 133 -14.35 1.85 -20.16
CA TYR A 133 -15.20 0.67 -20.22
C TYR A 133 -16.67 1.09 -20.41
N PRO A 134 -17.44 0.41 -21.27
CA PRO A 134 -18.85 0.71 -21.47
C PRO A 134 -19.70 0.39 -20.24
N THR A 135 -19.30 -0.56 -19.41
CA THR A 135 -20.05 -0.98 -18.21
C THR A 135 -19.23 -0.91 -16.95
N ARG A 136 -19.94 -0.73 -15.81
CA ARG A 136 -19.32 -0.81 -14.48
C ARG A 136 -18.65 -2.17 -14.26
N ASP A 137 -19.28 -3.25 -14.69
CA ASP A 137 -18.81 -4.60 -14.47
C ASP A 137 -17.49 -4.89 -15.16
N GLU A 138 -17.31 -4.43 -16.41
CA GLU A 138 -16.03 -4.55 -17.11
C GLU A 138 -14.91 -3.77 -16.39
N ALA A 139 -15.21 -2.56 -15.93
CA ALA A 139 -14.27 -1.76 -15.15
C ALA A 139 -13.95 -2.45 -13.80
N ALA A 140 -14.96 -3.01 -13.12
CA ALA A 140 -14.78 -3.74 -11.86
C ALA A 140 -13.89 -4.97 -12.03
N GLN A 141 -14.11 -5.78 -13.07
CA GLN A 141 -13.26 -6.92 -13.38
C GLN A 141 -11.81 -6.49 -13.67
N ARG A 142 -11.63 -5.35 -14.34
CA ARG A 142 -10.30 -4.79 -14.57
C ARG A 142 -9.64 -4.32 -13.27
N TYR A 143 -10.38 -3.61 -12.42
CA TYR A 143 -9.90 -3.15 -11.12
C TYR A 143 -9.45 -4.32 -10.25
N LEU A 144 -10.27 -5.35 -10.11
CA LEU A 144 -9.96 -6.55 -9.32
C LEU A 144 -8.65 -7.20 -9.77
N ARG A 145 -8.40 -7.26 -11.08
CA ARG A 145 -7.13 -7.81 -11.61
C ARG A 145 -5.93 -6.91 -11.33
N VAL A 146 -6.09 -5.59 -11.48
CA VAL A 146 -4.97 -4.63 -11.30
C VAL A 146 -4.58 -4.51 -9.82
N SER A 147 -5.56 -4.50 -8.92
CA SER A 147 -5.35 -4.43 -7.47
C SER A 147 -4.97 -5.78 -6.83
N GLY A 148 -5.03 -6.88 -7.61
CA GLY A 148 -4.82 -8.24 -7.09
C GLY A 148 -5.95 -8.77 -6.22
N LEU A 149 -7.13 -8.14 -6.24
CA LEU A 149 -8.28 -8.51 -5.39
C LEU A 149 -9.23 -9.53 -6.05
N ALA A 150 -8.91 -9.99 -7.26
CA ALA A 150 -9.72 -11.01 -7.94
C ALA A 150 -9.75 -12.31 -7.13
N GLY A 151 -10.97 -12.82 -6.89
CA GLY A 151 -11.19 -13.99 -6.05
C GLY A 151 -11.24 -13.71 -4.53
N LEU A 152 -10.81 -12.54 -4.08
CA LEU A 152 -10.86 -12.13 -2.67
C LEU A 152 -12.03 -11.20 -2.36
N VAL A 153 -12.48 -10.44 -3.36
CA VAL A 153 -13.50 -9.40 -3.19
C VAL A 153 -14.52 -9.52 -4.32
N ALA A 154 -15.81 -9.41 -4.00
CA ALA A 154 -16.88 -9.42 -4.99
C ALA A 154 -16.91 -8.13 -5.83
N PRO A 155 -17.36 -8.16 -7.09
CA PRO A 155 -17.39 -6.97 -7.97
C PRO A 155 -18.27 -5.82 -7.48
N ASP A 156 -19.26 -6.10 -6.64
CA ASP A 156 -20.19 -5.14 -6.04
C ASP A 156 -19.74 -4.62 -4.66
N ASP A 157 -18.62 -5.10 -4.15
CA ASP A 157 -18.05 -4.65 -2.88
C ASP A 157 -17.72 -3.14 -2.91
N PRO A 158 -17.95 -2.40 -1.80
CA PRO A 158 -17.61 -0.98 -1.69
C PRO A 158 -16.15 -0.66 -2.03
N ARG A 159 -15.21 -1.55 -1.73
CA ARG A 159 -13.79 -1.41 -2.08
C ARG A 159 -13.54 -1.35 -3.58
N VAL A 160 -14.33 -2.10 -4.35
CA VAL A 160 -14.30 -2.05 -5.82
C VAL A 160 -14.92 -0.76 -6.32
N THR A 161 -16.07 -0.35 -5.75
CA THR A 161 -16.75 0.90 -6.13
C THR A 161 -15.82 2.10 -5.98
N ALA A 162 -15.06 2.20 -4.89
CA ALA A 162 -14.09 3.27 -4.66
C ALA A 162 -12.94 3.29 -5.69
N GLY A 163 -12.62 2.12 -6.25
CA GLY A 163 -11.62 1.96 -7.31
C GLY A 163 -12.09 2.35 -8.71
N LEU A 164 -13.32 2.82 -8.86
CA LEU A 164 -13.93 3.15 -10.15
C LEU A 164 -14.37 4.61 -10.23
N ARG A 165 -14.46 5.14 -11.44
CA ARG A 165 -15.04 6.45 -11.76
C ARG A 165 -15.96 6.32 -12.96
N GLU A 166 -17.14 6.91 -12.85
CA GLU A 166 -18.06 7.13 -13.95
C GLU A 166 -17.92 8.56 -14.47
N VAL A 167 -17.81 8.71 -15.76
CA VAL A 167 -17.79 10.01 -16.45
C VAL A 167 -18.53 9.84 -17.77
N ASP A 168 -19.56 10.64 -18.00
CA ASP A 168 -20.38 10.65 -19.22
C ASP A 168 -20.88 9.26 -19.64
N GLY A 169 -21.35 8.47 -18.67
CA GLY A 169 -21.87 7.12 -18.88
C GLY A 169 -20.84 6.04 -19.20
N ARG A 170 -19.54 6.36 -19.11
CA ARG A 170 -18.43 5.43 -19.28
C ARG A 170 -17.65 5.27 -17.98
N TRP A 171 -17.06 4.11 -17.82
CA TRP A 171 -16.34 3.75 -16.59
C TRP A 171 -14.83 3.68 -16.82
N ARG A 172 -14.06 4.03 -15.82
CA ARG A 172 -12.61 3.84 -15.77
C ARG A 172 -12.16 3.47 -14.37
N LEU A 173 -10.94 2.99 -14.24
CA LEU A 173 -10.32 2.85 -12.91
C LEU A 173 -10.05 4.23 -12.31
N ALA A 174 -10.21 4.33 -11.01
CA ALA A 174 -9.80 5.48 -10.20
C ALA A 174 -8.27 5.44 -9.96
N MET A 175 -7.53 5.20 -11.04
CA MET A 175 -6.08 5.10 -11.06
C MET A 175 -5.54 5.81 -12.31
N ASP A 176 -4.46 6.56 -12.12
CA ASP A 176 -3.66 7.10 -13.22
C ASP A 176 -2.70 6.00 -13.71
N PRO A 177 -2.73 5.62 -15.00
CA PRO A 177 -1.77 4.66 -15.55
C PRO A 177 -0.31 5.08 -15.32
N GLY A 178 -0.01 6.38 -15.29
CA GLY A 178 1.33 6.92 -15.01
C GLY A 178 1.94 6.38 -13.72
N ALA A 179 1.13 5.97 -12.73
CA ALA A 179 1.62 5.39 -11.48
C ALA A 179 2.48 4.11 -11.68
N PHE A 180 2.29 3.38 -12.78
CA PHE A 180 3.14 2.24 -13.12
C PHE A 180 4.60 2.64 -13.45
N ALA A 181 4.89 3.92 -13.70
CA ALA A 181 6.24 4.42 -13.97
C ALA A 181 7.10 4.58 -12.71
N VAL A 182 6.59 4.27 -11.52
CA VAL A 182 7.34 4.42 -10.25
C VAL A 182 8.67 3.66 -10.24
N GLY A 183 8.78 2.58 -11.04
CA GLY A 183 10.00 1.83 -11.26
C GLY A 183 10.29 0.77 -10.20
N GLU A 184 11.53 0.27 -10.23
CA GLU A 184 12.06 -0.67 -9.25
C GLU A 184 12.58 0.08 -8.02
N PRO A 185 12.24 -0.36 -6.79
CA PRO A 185 12.80 0.23 -5.58
C PRO A 185 14.22 -0.29 -5.32
N ASP A 186 15.11 0.58 -4.87
CA ASP A 186 16.36 0.15 -4.22
C ASP A 186 16.07 -0.20 -2.76
N LEU A 187 15.55 -1.43 -2.55
CA LEU A 187 15.17 -1.89 -1.20
C LEU A 187 16.39 -1.97 -0.27
N ALA A 188 17.58 -2.30 -0.79
CA ALA A 188 18.78 -2.36 0.02
C ALA A 188 19.14 -0.98 0.58
N ALA A 189 19.13 0.04 -0.28
CA ALA A 189 19.38 1.41 0.15
C ALA A 189 18.29 1.93 1.11
N LEU A 190 17.01 1.64 0.85
CA LEU A 190 15.91 2.08 1.71
C LEU A 190 15.97 1.45 3.11
N VAL A 191 16.24 0.14 3.19
CA VAL A 191 16.40 -0.57 4.46
C VAL A 191 17.64 -0.05 5.21
N ALA A 192 18.77 0.11 4.54
CA ALA A 192 20.00 0.64 5.14
C ALA A 192 19.86 2.10 5.62
N ALA A 193 19.02 2.90 4.95
CA ALA A 193 18.75 4.28 5.33
C ALA A 193 17.72 4.41 6.47
N SER A 194 17.03 3.33 6.85
CA SER A 194 16.06 3.35 7.94
C SER A 194 16.77 3.40 9.29
N GLU A 195 16.40 4.36 10.13
CA GLU A 195 16.89 4.48 11.53
C GLU A 195 15.91 3.84 12.53
N VAL A 196 14.85 3.21 12.05
CA VAL A 196 13.80 2.59 12.87
C VAL A 196 13.67 1.11 12.55
N PRO A 197 13.09 0.30 13.44
CA PRO A 197 12.79 -1.09 13.17
C PRO A 197 12.01 -1.29 11.87
N VAL A 198 12.48 -2.19 11.02
CA VAL A 198 11.83 -2.64 9.80
C VAL A 198 11.50 -4.12 9.93
N LEU A 199 10.27 -4.50 9.63
CA LEU A 199 9.84 -5.88 9.41
C LEU A 199 9.39 -6.01 7.96
N LEU A 200 9.93 -6.97 7.24
CA LEU A 200 9.42 -7.37 5.94
C LEU A 200 8.53 -8.60 6.10
N ALA A 201 7.34 -8.57 5.54
CA ALA A 201 6.40 -9.67 5.68
C ALA A 201 5.82 -10.07 4.32
N ARG A 202 5.39 -11.33 4.21
CA ARG A 202 4.71 -11.86 3.04
C ARG A 202 3.69 -12.94 3.42
N GLY A 203 2.72 -13.18 2.55
CA GLY A 203 1.95 -14.42 2.62
C GLY A 203 2.78 -15.61 2.13
N GLU A 204 2.55 -16.80 2.68
CA GLU A 204 3.24 -18.03 2.28
C GLU A 204 3.09 -18.32 0.78
N HIS A 205 1.91 -18.00 0.23
CA HIS A 205 1.56 -18.22 -1.18
C HIS A 205 1.70 -16.95 -2.04
N ASP A 206 2.40 -15.91 -1.56
CA ASP A 206 2.67 -14.71 -2.37
C ASP A 206 3.57 -15.07 -3.57
N PRO A 207 3.08 -14.94 -4.82
CA PRO A 207 3.86 -15.30 -6.00
C PRO A 207 4.91 -14.25 -6.38
N LEU A 208 4.89 -13.06 -5.76
CA LEU A 208 5.76 -11.94 -6.15
C LEU A 208 7.06 -11.87 -5.37
N VAL A 209 7.13 -12.53 -4.20
CA VAL A 209 8.30 -12.48 -3.33
C VAL A 209 8.43 -13.74 -2.48
N THR A 210 9.67 -14.17 -2.23
CA THR A 210 10.00 -15.31 -1.38
C THR A 210 10.74 -14.87 -0.12
N ASP A 211 10.77 -15.72 0.91
CA ASP A 211 11.52 -15.49 2.16
C ASP A 211 13.00 -15.25 1.89
N GLY A 212 13.62 -16.09 1.05
CA GLY A 212 15.04 -15.94 0.70
C GLY A 212 15.37 -14.64 -0.03
N GLN A 213 14.40 -14.05 -0.75
CA GLN A 213 14.57 -12.73 -1.35
C GLN A 213 14.52 -11.62 -0.30
N LEU A 214 13.64 -11.72 0.72
CA LEU A 214 13.52 -10.73 1.78
C LEU A 214 14.67 -10.82 2.81
N GLN A 215 15.13 -12.01 3.14
CA GLN A 215 16.22 -12.25 4.10
C GLN A 215 17.54 -11.57 3.70
N ARG A 216 17.74 -11.29 2.39
CA ARG A 216 18.94 -10.60 1.88
C ARG A 216 19.13 -9.19 2.45
N TYR A 217 18.06 -8.57 2.96
CA TYR A 217 18.12 -7.20 3.49
C TYR A 217 18.54 -7.12 4.96
N GLY A 218 18.77 -8.27 5.63
CA GLY A 218 19.29 -8.31 6.99
C GLY A 218 18.36 -7.78 8.08
N VAL A 219 17.06 -7.67 7.79
CA VAL A 219 16.00 -7.29 8.75
C VAL A 219 15.09 -8.48 9.05
N PRO A 220 14.34 -8.48 10.14
CA PRO A 220 13.35 -9.51 10.44
C PRO A 220 12.40 -9.75 9.26
N VAL A 221 12.09 -11.03 9.02
CA VAL A 221 11.13 -11.47 8.00
C VAL A 221 10.04 -12.30 8.65
N ALA A 222 8.79 -12.05 8.30
CA ALA A 222 7.63 -12.83 8.74
C ALA A 222 6.89 -13.42 7.54
N THR A 223 6.56 -14.72 7.63
CA THR A 223 5.72 -15.42 6.65
C THR A 223 4.38 -15.75 7.27
N LEU A 224 3.30 -15.30 6.65
CA LEU A 224 1.94 -15.52 7.09
C LEU A 224 1.41 -16.79 6.42
N SER A 225 1.22 -17.84 7.21
CA SER A 225 0.87 -19.17 6.69
C SER A 225 -0.51 -19.17 6.02
N GLY A 226 -0.59 -19.86 4.87
CA GLY A 226 -1.80 -20.00 4.09
C GLY A 226 -2.26 -18.76 3.33
N LEU A 227 -1.59 -17.60 3.49
CA LEU A 227 -2.02 -16.34 2.89
C LEU A 227 -1.25 -16.05 1.59
N GLY A 228 -1.90 -15.29 0.70
CA GLY A 228 -1.35 -14.83 -0.57
C GLY A 228 -0.76 -13.42 -0.51
N HIS A 229 -0.69 -12.78 -1.68
CA HIS A 229 -0.13 -11.43 -1.83
C HIS A 229 -0.91 -10.37 -1.06
N ASN A 230 -2.23 -10.46 -1.01
CA ASN A 230 -3.10 -9.51 -0.33
C ASN A 230 -3.46 -9.97 1.10
N ALA A 231 -2.48 -10.46 1.86
CA ALA A 231 -2.68 -11.01 3.20
C ALA A 231 -3.47 -10.06 4.12
N HIS A 232 -3.35 -8.74 3.97
CA HIS A 232 -4.11 -7.74 4.71
C HIS A 232 -5.61 -7.73 4.41
N VAL A 233 -6.04 -8.31 3.29
CA VAL A 233 -7.44 -8.51 2.91
C VAL A 233 -7.90 -9.91 3.30
N GLU A 234 -7.02 -10.90 3.21
CA GLU A 234 -7.30 -12.31 3.48
C GLU A 234 -7.43 -12.59 4.98
N ASP A 235 -6.49 -12.07 5.80
CA ASP A 235 -6.52 -12.17 7.26
C ASP A 235 -5.99 -10.88 7.92
N PRO A 236 -6.86 -9.89 8.15
CA PRO A 236 -6.51 -8.65 8.82
C PRO A 236 -5.94 -8.84 10.23
N GLU A 237 -6.38 -9.87 10.96
CA GLU A 237 -5.95 -10.10 12.35
C GLU A 237 -4.51 -10.60 12.41
N ALA A 238 -4.12 -11.52 11.53
CA ALA A 238 -2.75 -12.00 11.43
C ALA A 238 -1.78 -10.88 11.04
N VAL A 239 -2.18 -10.00 10.11
CA VAL A 239 -1.34 -8.87 9.70
C VAL A 239 -1.26 -7.79 10.79
N LEU A 240 -2.36 -7.49 11.50
CA LEU A 240 -2.34 -6.53 12.60
C LEU A 240 -1.41 -6.99 13.74
N ALA A 241 -1.33 -8.29 14.02
CA ALA A 241 -0.43 -8.84 15.03
C ALA A 241 1.05 -8.48 14.78
N LEU A 242 1.47 -8.38 13.52
CA LEU A 242 2.82 -7.95 13.16
C LEU A 242 3.10 -6.51 13.57
N VAL A 243 2.10 -5.64 13.45
CA VAL A 243 2.20 -4.21 13.77
C VAL A 243 2.19 -3.97 15.28
N GLU A 244 1.43 -4.77 16.00
CA GLU A 244 1.27 -4.64 17.45
C GLU A 244 2.57 -4.84 18.24
N THR A 245 3.55 -5.50 17.65
CA THR A 245 4.88 -5.68 18.27
C THR A 245 5.66 -4.37 18.40
N TYR A 246 5.24 -3.29 17.72
CA TYR A 246 5.93 -1.99 17.69
C TYR A 246 5.17 -0.87 18.41
N ARG A 247 4.17 -1.20 19.22
CA ARG A 247 3.38 -0.22 20.01
C ARG A 247 4.19 0.54 21.05
#